data_0a716b2a78127b95aa6071d8f4a9a6cd
#
_entry.id   0a716b2a78127b95aa6071d8f4a9a6cd
#
_cell.length_a   1.000
_cell.length_b   1.000
_cell.length_c   1.000
_cell.angle_alpha   90.00
_cell.angle_beta   90.00
_cell.angle_gamma   90.00
#
_symmetry.space_group_name_H-M   'P 1'
#
loop_
_entity.id
_entity.type
_entity.pdbx_description
1 polymer ?
#
loop_
_entity_poly.entity_id
_entity_poly.type
_entity_poly.pdbx_seq_one_letter_code
_entity_poly.pdbx_strand_id
1 'polypeptide(L)'
;MAGFTAVAIGAGASLIGGAVASHQASQAAKGARNDAARAKAEMDAIKRARQPITNPYATTTNLSGLAKDLSGMITNPYANLGVATQAAEMQMEQTDIALANTLDTLRATGASAGGATALAQAALQSKKGVAASIEQQEASNEKLKAQGEMERNQMKMAEQQRLQSIQISEGQRVQGAEAAGKQFMFAAQEDRTNADLGREAGALTQAMQNQASANAAQAAAIGGAAQGVVSAVGNLGRVGGT
;
A
#
# COMPACT_ATOMS: atom_id res chain seq x y z
N MET A 1 -88.83 -36.90 -25.45
CA MET A 1 -87.50 -37.18 -24.76
C MET A 1 -86.39 -36.27 -25.30
N ALA A 2 -86.53 -34.95 -25.21
CA ALA A 2 -85.51 -34.04 -25.72
C ALA A 2 -84.87 -33.12 -24.66
N GLY A 3 -85.22 -33.32 -23.40
CA GLY A 3 -84.74 -32.42 -22.32
C GLY A 3 -83.49 -32.92 -21.52
N PHE A 4 -83.12 -34.17 -21.63
CA PHE A 4 -82.05 -34.77 -20.79
C PHE A 4 -80.66 -34.55 -21.35
N THR A 5 -80.50 -34.37 -22.64
CA THR A 5 -79.16 -34.19 -23.25
C THR A 5 -78.55 -32.77 -23.06
N ALA A 6 -79.40 -31.74 -22.94
CA ALA A 6 -78.91 -30.36 -22.77
C ALA A 6 -78.35 -30.06 -21.40
N VAL A 7 -78.90 -30.72 -20.34
CA VAL A 7 -78.41 -30.52 -18.96
C VAL A 7 -77.08 -31.23 -18.68
N ALA A 8 -76.82 -32.38 -19.30
CA ALA A 8 -75.60 -33.11 -19.20
C ALA A 8 -74.45 -32.36 -19.90
N ILE A 9 -74.70 -31.64 -21.00
CA ILE A 9 -73.71 -30.82 -21.69
C ILE A 9 -73.29 -29.60 -20.87
N GLY A 10 -74.27 -28.95 -20.18
CA GLY A 10 -73.95 -27.80 -19.30
C GLY A 10 -73.12 -28.13 -18.07
N ALA A 11 -73.43 -29.25 -17.40
CA ALA A 11 -72.69 -29.71 -16.26
C ALA A 11 -71.28 -30.25 -16.67
N GLY A 12 -71.20 -30.93 -17.81
CA GLY A 12 -69.92 -31.39 -18.36
C GLY A 12 -69.02 -30.22 -18.78
N ALA A 13 -69.56 -29.16 -19.35
CA ALA A 13 -68.81 -28.00 -19.77
C ALA A 13 -68.24 -27.19 -18.62
N SER A 14 -69.00 -27.08 -17.50
CA SER A 14 -68.47 -26.37 -16.29
C SER A 14 -67.41 -27.19 -15.56
N LEU A 15 -67.51 -28.53 -15.49
CA LEU A 15 -66.52 -29.39 -14.91
C LEU A 15 -65.25 -29.48 -15.78
N ILE A 16 -65.38 -29.48 -17.10
CA ILE A 16 -64.27 -29.44 -18.05
C ILE A 16 -63.57 -28.09 -17.95
N GLY A 17 -64.31 -26.97 -17.88
CA GLY A 17 -63.75 -25.64 -17.73
C GLY A 17 -62.93 -25.52 -16.42
N GLY A 18 -63.43 -26.04 -15.30
CA GLY A 18 -62.70 -26.08 -14.04
C GLY A 18 -61.47 -26.96 -14.08
N ALA A 19 -61.54 -28.14 -14.71
CA ALA A 19 -60.41 -29.04 -14.88
C ALA A 19 -59.33 -28.45 -15.80
N VAL A 20 -59.72 -27.76 -16.89
CA VAL A 20 -58.78 -27.09 -17.78
C VAL A 20 -58.09 -25.91 -17.07
N ALA A 21 -58.85 -25.09 -16.32
CA ALA A 21 -58.28 -23.98 -15.55
C ALA A 21 -57.28 -24.46 -14.47
N SER A 22 -57.59 -25.55 -13.75
CA SER A 22 -56.69 -26.13 -12.76
C SER A 22 -55.44 -26.75 -13.40
N HIS A 23 -55.58 -27.36 -14.58
CA HIS A 23 -54.44 -27.88 -15.34
C HIS A 23 -53.55 -26.76 -15.85
N GLN A 24 -54.11 -25.69 -16.40
CA GLN A 24 -53.32 -24.50 -16.82
C GLN A 24 -52.62 -23.83 -15.65
N ALA A 25 -53.25 -23.69 -14.48
CA ALA A 25 -52.62 -23.16 -13.28
C ALA A 25 -51.49 -24.05 -12.80
N SER A 26 -51.61 -25.36 -12.87
CA SER A 26 -50.56 -26.29 -12.51
C SER A 26 -49.37 -26.26 -13.48
N GLN A 27 -49.62 -26.08 -14.77
CA GLN A 27 -48.58 -25.91 -15.79
C GLN A 27 -47.84 -24.58 -15.62
N ALA A 28 -48.55 -23.50 -15.34
CA ALA A 28 -47.98 -22.19 -15.04
C ALA A 28 -47.08 -22.24 -13.77
N ALA A 29 -47.54 -22.94 -12.73
CA ALA A 29 -46.75 -23.14 -11.52
C ALA A 29 -45.47 -23.98 -11.75
N LYS A 30 -45.53 -24.99 -12.61
CA LYS A 30 -44.35 -25.77 -13.04
C LYS A 30 -43.40 -24.91 -13.87
N GLY A 31 -43.91 -24.11 -14.80
CA GLY A 31 -43.12 -23.16 -15.58
C GLY A 31 -42.37 -22.19 -14.70
N ALA A 32 -43.07 -21.53 -13.77
CA ALA A 32 -42.44 -20.60 -12.81
C ALA A 32 -41.36 -21.24 -11.93
N ARG A 33 -41.54 -22.51 -11.51
CA ARG A 33 -40.49 -23.24 -10.76
C ARG A 33 -39.30 -23.56 -11.63
N ASN A 34 -39.50 -23.92 -12.88
CA ASN A 34 -38.38 -24.19 -13.80
C ASN A 34 -37.61 -22.93 -14.14
N ASP A 35 -38.29 -21.80 -14.31
CA ASP A 35 -37.65 -20.51 -14.58
C ASP A 35 -36.88 -20.02 -13.36
N ALA A 36 -37.42 -20.18 -12.14
CA ALA A 36 -36.71 -19.91 -10.90
C ALA A 36 -35.47 -20.78 -10.72
N ALA A 37 -35.57 -22.07 -11.07
CA ALA A 37 -34.43 -22.99 -11.01
C ALA A 37 -33.34 -22.61 -12.04
N ARG A 38 -33.73 -22.22 -13.26
CA ARG A 38 -32.78 -21.71 -14.28
C ARG A 38 -32.08 -20.43 -13.83
N ALA A 39 -32.88 -19.44 -13.37
CA ALA A 39 -32.31 -18.19 -12.87
C ALA A 39 -31.32 -18.40 -11.70
N LYS A 40 -31.64 -19.34 -10.78
CA LYS A 40 -30.74 -19.71 -9.72
C LYS A 40 -29.45 -20.35 -10.26
N ALA A 41 -29.56 -21.27 -11.21
CA ALA A 41 -28.40 -21.93 -11.82
C ALA A 41 -27.49 -20.93 -12.57
N GLU A 42 -28.09 -19.95 -13.28
CA GLU A 42 -27.36 -18.87 -13.95
C GLU A 42 -26.66 -17.97 -12.94
N MET A 43 -27.33 -17.59 -11.85
CA MET A 43 -26.71 -16.82 -10.76
C MET A 43 -25.55 -17.56 -10.11
N ASP A 44 -25.70 -18.86 -9.87
CA ASP A 44 -24.62 -19.69 -9.30
C ASP A 44 -23.46 -19.85 -10.29
N ALA A 45 -23.73 -19.89 -11.59
CA ALA A 45 -22.70 -19.90 -12.62
C ALA A 45 -21.93 -18.54 -12.66
N ILE A 46 -22.64 -17.43 -12.59
CA ILE A 46 -22.04 -16.09 -12.50
C ILE A 46 -21.21 -15.94 -11.22
N LYS A 47 -21.72 -16.41 -10.08
CA LYS A 47 -20.98 -16.40 -8.81
C LYS A 47 -19.67 -17.19 -8.91
N ARG A 48 -19.69 -18.35 -9.56
CA ARG A 48 -18.48 -19.19 -9.77
C ARG A 48 -17.50 -18.59 -10.78
N ALA A 49 -18.00 -17.89 -11.79
CA ALA A 49 -17.18 -17.23 -12.82
C ALA A 49 -16.61 -15.89 -12.37
N ARG A 50 -16.99 -15.38 -11.19
CA ARG A 50 -16.46 -14.12 -10.67
C ARG A 50 -14.96 -14.18 -10.47
N GLN A 51 -14.28 -13.14 -10.92
CA GLN A 51 -12.86 -12.98 -10.65
C GLN A 51 -12.61 -12.76 -9.15
N PRO A 52 -11.52 -13.31 -8.60
CA PRO A 52 -11.14 -13.08 -7.22
C PRO A 52 -10.89 -11.58 -6.98
N ILE A 53 -11.20 -11.11 -5.77
CA ILE A 53 -10.83 -9.77 -5.34
C ILE A 53 -9.33 -9.80 -5.09
N THR A 54 -8.58 -9.04 -5.89
CA THR A 54 -7.13 -8.90 -5.73
C THR A 54 -6.81 -7.62 -4.98
N ASN A 55 -5.85 -7.70 -4.06
CA ASN A 55 -5.35 -6.52 -3.37
C ASN A 55 -4.52 -5.67 -4.34
N PRO A 56 -4.92 -4.43 -4.69
CA PRO A 56 -4.17 -3.58 -5.61
C PRO A 56 -2.82 -3.12 -5.04
N TYR A 57 -2.64 -3.24 -3.72
CA TYR A 57 -1.41 -2.85 -3.02
C TYR A 57 -0.48 -4.03 -2.72
N ALA A 58 -0.80 -5.25 -3.20
CA ALA A 58 -0.02 -6.47 -2.92
C ALA A 58 1.43 -6.40 -3.44
N THR A 59 1.69 -5.57 -4.44
CA THR A 59 3.02 -5.37 -5.05
C THR A 59 3.81 -4.22 -4.41
N THR A 60 3.28 -3.59 -3.36
CA THR A 60 3.99 -2.51 -2.68
C THR A 60 5.21 -3.08 -1.95
N THR A 61 6.41 -2.69 -2.39
CA THR A 61 7.68 -3.13 -1.81
C THR A 61 8.34 -2.00 -1.03
N ASN A 62 9.17 -2.36 -0.06
CA ASN A 62 9.97 -1.41 0.69
C ASN A 62 11.16 -0.93 -0.16
N LEU A 63 11.28 0.38 -0.36
CA LEU A 63 12.32 1.01 -1.17
C LEU A 63 13.51 1.53 -0.33
N SER A 64 13.50 1.33 0.99
CA SER A 64 14.59 1.81 1.87
C SER A 64 15.96 1.24 1.48
N GLY A 65 15.99 0.04 0.90
CA GLY A 65 17.23 -0.58 0.40
C GLY A 65 17.86 0.13 -0.81
N LEU A 66 17.14 1.04 -1.47
CA LEU A 66 17.68 1.88 -2.55
C LEU A 66 18.45 3.09 -2.02
N ALA A 67 18.28 3.44 -0.75
CA ALA A 67 19.03 4.51 -0.12
C ALA A 67 20.48 4.06 0.10
N LYS A 68 21.40 4.73 -0.58
CA LYS A 68 22.84 4.46 -0.43
C LYS A 68 23.36 5.09 0.83
N ASP A 69 24.21 4.35 1.55
CA ASP A 69 24.99 4.87 2.66
C ASP A 69 26.19 5.65 2.10
N LEU A 70 26.25 6.94 2.41
CA LEU A 70 27.31 7.85 1.99
C LEU A 70 28.38 8.02 3.08
N SER A 71 28.28 7.32 4.20
CA SER A 71 29.21 7.45 5.34
C SER A 71 30.67 7.15 4.97
N GLY A 72 30.88 6.27 3.98
CA GLY A 72 32.23 5.95 3.46
C GLY A 72 32.87 7.05 2.63
N MET A 73 32.08 8.00 2.11
CA MET A 73 32.57 9.16 1.34
C MET A 73 32.91 10.36 2.25
N ILE A 74 32.47 10.34 3.49
CA ILE A 74 32.70 11.41 4.45
C ILE A 74 34.12 11.24 5.04
N THR A 75 35.04 12.07 4.58
CA THR A 75 36.46 12.07 4.99
C THR A 75 36.80 13.34 5.74
N ASN A 76 37.85 13.28 6.53
CA ASN A 76 38.41 14.45 7.19
C ASN A 76 39.33 15.18 6.18
N PRO A 77 39.04 16.42 5.74
CA PRO A 77 39.86 17.13 4.78
C PRO A 77 41.22 17.52 5.33
N TYR A 78 41.37 17.54 6.65
CA TYR A 78 42.60 17.91 7.36
C TYR A 78 43.45 16.70 7.73
N ALA A 79 43.05 15.46 7.39
CA ALA A 79 43.75 14.23 7.83
C ALA A 79 45.23 14.20 7.40
N ASN A 80 45.54 14.77 6.23
CA ASN A 80 46.88 14.75 5.63
C ASN A 80 47.65 16.06 5.78
N LEU A 81 47.26 16.92 6.72
CA LEU A 81 48.03 18.13 6.99
C LEU A 81 49.42 17.76 7.52
N GLY A 82 50.45 18.20 6.83
CA GLY A 82 51.85 18.10 7.24
C GLY A 82 52.43 19.45 7.66
N VAL A 83 53.56 19.42 8.32
CA VAL A 83 54.32 20.63 8.61
C VAL A 83 55.06 21.07 7.34
N ALA A 84 55.05 22.34 7.03
CA ALA A 84 55.80 22.90 5.92
C ALA A 84 57.27 23.08 6.31
N THR A 85 58.06 22.00 6.26
CA THR A 85 59.46 21.99 6.66
C THR A 85 60.39 22.76 5.71
N GLN A 86 60.00 22.86 4.44
CA GLN A 86 60.80 23.49 3.39
C GLN A 86 61.13 24.98 3.68
N ALA A 87 60.16 25.74 4.22
CA ALA A 87 60.39 27.12 4.62
C ALA A 87 61.34 27.21 5.82
N ALA A 88 61.23 26.27 6.77
CA ALA A 88 62.12 26.18 7.92
C ALA A 88 63.56 25.77 7.53
N GLU A 89 63.68 24.85 6.56
CA GLU A 89 64.96 24.42 5.99
C GLU A 89 65.68 25.58 5.29
N MET A 90 64.97 26.32 4.43
CA MET A 90 65.50 27.53 3.77
C MET A 90 65.93 28.59 4.76
N GLN A 91 65.16 28.79 5.85
CA GLN A 91 65.49 29.76 6.87
C GLN A 91 66.74 29.34 7.67
N MET A 92 66.89 28.05 7.96
CA MET A 92 68.11 27.51 8.59
C MET A 92 69.31 27.64 7.67
N GLU A 93 69.21 27.33 6.38
CA GLU A 93 70.24 27.45 5.38
C GLU A 93 70.70 28.91 5.23
N GLN A 94 69.76 29.86 5.10
CA GLN A 94 70.07 31.27 5.06
C GLN A 94 70.80 31.78 6.31
N THR A 95 70.37 31.27 7.48
CA THR A 95 71.03 31.59 8.77
C THR A 95 72.43 31.04 8.82
N ASP A 96 72.64 29.80 8.40
CA ASP A 96 73.94 29.15 8.39
C ASP A 96 74.94 29.86 7.42
N ILE A 97 74.45 30.29 6.23
CA ILE A 97 75.18 31.08 5.23
C ILE A 97 75.54 32.46 5.82
N ALA A 98 74.59 33.14 6.46
CA ALA A 98 74.84 34.46 7.10
C ALA A 98 75.89 34.34 8.25
N LEU A 99 75.79 33.27 9.04
CA LEU A 99 76.73 32.96 10.12
C LEU A 99 78.14 32.67 9.61
N ALA A 100 78.27 31.88 8.51
CA ALA A 100 79.53 31.57 7.86
C ALA A 100 80.21 32.87 7.36
N ASN A 101 79.45 33.72 6.63
CA ASN A 101 79.97 34.96 6.14
C ASN A 101 80.42 35.92 7.26
N THR A 102 79.67 35.96 8.34
CA THR A 102 80.01 36.76 9.53
C THR A 102 81.24 36.25 10.22
N LEU A 103 81.41 34.92 10.34
CA LEU A 103 82.56 34.24 10.92
C LEU A 103 83.82 34.56 10.08
N ASP A 104 83.74 34.49 8.78
CA ASP A 104 84.84 34.81 7.88
C ASP A 104 85.22 36.30 7.96
N THR A 105 84.28 37.18 8.12
CA THR A 105 84.51 38.60 8.33
C THR A 105 85.22 38.84 9.69
N LEU A 106 84.75 38.14 10.76
CA LEU A 106 85.39 38.21 12.11
C LEU A 106 86.79 37.66 12.07
N ARG A 107 87.05 36.61 11.31
CA ARG A 107 88.46 36.06 11.15
C ARG A 107 89.33 37.05 10.41
N ALA A 108 88.80 37.65 9.30
CA ALA A 108 89.61 38.61 8.55
C ALA A 108 89.94 39.89 9.31
N THR A 109 89.07 40.31 10.24
CA THR A 109 89.29 41.51 11.07
C THR A 109 90.03 41.30 12.34
N GLY A 110 90.43 40.03 12.67
CA GLY A 110 91.21 39.72 13.89
C GLY A 110 90.33 39.83 15.18
N ALA A 111 89.00 39.69 15.05
CA ALA A 111 88.10 39.82 16.18
C ALA A 111 88.34 38.73 17.24
N SER A 112 88.30 39.11 18.53
CA SER A 112 88.55 38.26 19.71
C SER A 112 87.46 37.14 19.84
N ALA A 113 87.78 36.14 20.68
CA ALA A 113 86.92 34.98 21.03
C ALA A 113 85.50 35.40 21.45
N GLY A 114 85.25 36.62 21.93
CA GLY A 114 83.94 37.13 22.30
C GLY A 114 82.98 37.27 21.12
N GLY A 115 83.47 37.59 19.88
CA GLY A 115 82.68 37.67 18.68
C GLY A 115 82.15 36.33 18.24
N ALA A 116 82.94 35.30 18.32
CA ALA A 116 82.50 33.91 17.98
C ALA A 116 81.49 33.37 18.96
N THR A 117 81.53 33.68 20.23
CA THR A 117 80.57 33.29 21.27
C THR A 117 79.22 34.00 21.01
N ALA A 118 79.19 35.25 20.69
CA ALA A 118 77.97 36.02 20.33
C ALA A 118 77.32 35.48 19.08
N LEU A 119 78.09 35.10 18.05
CA LEU A 119 77.63 34.49 16.85
C LEU A 119 76.98 33.09 17.07
N ALA A 120 77.61 32.27 17.90
CA ALA A 120 77.07 30.97 18.31
C ALA A 120 75.73 31.10 19.05
N GLN A 121 75.65 32.11 19.98
CA GLN A 121 74.36 32.39 20.65
C GLN A 121 73.28 32.89 19.70
N ALA A 122 73.56 33.71 18.71
CA ALA A 122 72.66 34.17 17.72
C ALA A 122 72.12 32.99 16.83
N ALA A 123 73.04 32.08 16.45
CA ALA A 123 72.70 30.86 15.73
C ALA A 123 71.72 29.98 16.52
N LEU A 124 72.08 29.78 17.83
CA LEU A 124 71.21 28.96 18.70
C LEU A 124 69.85 29.58 18.92
N GLN A 125 69.73 30.90 18.98
CA GLN A 125 68.50 31.60 19.12
C GLN A 125 67.67 31.52 17.83
N SER A 126 68.31 31.65 16.69
CA SER A 126 67.63 31.49 15.36
C SER A 126 67.07 30.09 15.20
N LYS A 127 67.84 29.05 15.52
CA LYS A 127 67.41 27.65 15.47
C LYS A 127 66.27 27.36 16.45
N LYS A 128 66.29 27.93 17.65
CA LYS A 128 65.15 27.88 18.59
C LYS A 128 63.93 28.56 18.07
N GLY A 129 64.04 29.68 17.37
CA GLY A 129 62.90 30.36 16.71
C GLY A 129 62.24 29.53 15.63
N VAL A 130 63.06 28.87 14.80
CA VAL A 130 62.55 27.94 13.77
C VAL A 130 61.85 26.73 14.39
N ALA A 131 62.45 26.13 15.44
CA ALA A 131 61.82 25.02 16.14
C ALA A 131 60.49 25.39 16.78
N ALA A 132 60.39 26.55 17.43
CA ALA A 132 59.14 27.06 18.00
C ALA A 132 58.06 27.34 16.91
N SER A 133 58.45 27.82 15.73
CA SER A 133 57.54 27.99 14.61
C SER A 133 57.00 26.66 14.07
N ILE A 134 57.84 25.63 14.00
CA ILE A 134 57.43 24.28 13.62
C ILE A 134 56.46 23.70 14.65
N GLU A 135 56.77 23.77 15.94
CA GLU A 135 55.89 23.31 17.03
C GLU A 135 54.54 24.02 17.00
N GLN A 136 54.50 25.32 16.74
CA GLN A 136 53.27 26.09 16.67
C GLN A 136 52.42 25.67 15.43
N GLN A 137 53.04 25.39 14.29
CA GLN A 137 52.39 24.89 13.10
C GLN A 137 51.83 23.49 13.32
N GLU A 138 52.59 22.61 13.97
CA GLU A 138 52.21 21.26 14.32
C GLU A 138 51.00 21.25 15.26
N ALA A 139 51.00 22.04 16.31
CA ALA A 139 49.89 22.22 17.23
C ALA A 139 48.63 22.76 16.52
N SER A 140 48.82 23.69 15.57
CA SER A 140 47.71 24.19 14.73
C SER A 140 47.14 23.11 13.83
N ASN A 141 47.98 22.30 13.19
CA ASN A 141 47.60 21.19 12.36
C ASN A 141 46.88 20.10 13.15
N GLU A 142 47.31 19.77 14.33
CA GLU A 142 46.63 18.83 15.23
C GLU A 142 45.23 19.34 15.61
N LYS A 143 45.10 20.62 15.92
CA LYS A 143 43.81 21.24 16.21
C LYS A 143 42.86 21.15 15.02
N LEU A 144 43.33 21.44 13.81
CA LEU A 144 42.57 21.32 12.60
C LEU A 144 42.16 19.85 12.31
N LYS A 145 43.06 18.90 12.50
CA LYS A 145 42.77 17.47 12.40
C LYS A 145 41.66 17.06 13.37
N ALA A 146 41.75 17.49 14.63
CA ALA A 146 40.74 17.19 15.64
C ALA A 146 39.36 17.83 15.29
N GLN A 147 39.34 19.06 14.77
CA GLN A 147 38.12 19.69 14.29
C GLN A 147 37.51 18.91 13.13
N GLY A 148 38.34 18.56 12.14
CA GLY A 148 37.87 17.77 11.00
C GLY A 148 37.33 16.39 11.39
N GLU A 149 37.90 15.75 12.44
CA GLU A 149 37.36 14.50 12.98
C GLU A 149 35.98 14.72 13.63
N MET A 150 35.78 15.81 14.37
CA MET A 150 34.48 16.14 14.95
C MET A 150 33.42 16.40 13.84
N GLU A 151 33.78 17.18 12.84
CA GLU A 151 32.89 17.46 11.69
C GLU A 151 32.54 16.16 10.93
N ARG A 152 33.57 15.32 10.67
CA ARG A 152 33.35 14.01 10.03
C ARG A 152 32.38 13.15 10.83
N ASN A 153 32.51 13.09 12.15
CA ASN A 153 31.64 12.30 13.01
C ASN A 153 30.22 12.88 13.06
N GLN A 154 30.04 14.21 13.06
CA GLN A 154 28.75 14.85 12.95
C GLN A 154 28.06 14.53 11.63
N MET A 155 28.78 14.61 10.50
CA MET A 155 28.25 14.24 9.20
C MET A 155 27.85 12.76 9.13
N LYS A 156 28.64 11.85 9.71
CA LYS A 156 28.30 10.42 9.81
C LYS A 156 27.04 10.19 10.63
N MET A 157 26.88 10.87 11.77
CA MET A 157 25.65 10.78 12.55
C MET A 157 24.44 11.33 11.79
N ALA A 158 24.57 12.44 11.08
CA ALA A 158 23.52 12.99 10.25
C ALA A 158 23.11 12.02 9.13
N GLU A 159 24.09 11.36 8.50
CA GLU A 159 23.83 10.35 7.47
C GLU A 159 23.10 9.13 8.03
N GLN A 160 23.46 8.64 9.21
CA GLN A 160 22.75 7.56 9.90
C GLN A 160 21.31 7.97 10.23
N GLN A 161 21.08 9.20 10.71
CA GLN A 161 19.74 9.72 10.96
C GLN A 161 18.91 9.81 9.67
N ARG A 162 19.54 10.24 8.56
CA ARG A 162 18.90 10.26 7.23
C ARG A 162 18.45 8.87 6.81
N LEU A 163 19.32 7.88 6.90
CA LEU A 163 18.99 6.49 6.54
C LEU A 163 17.88 5.92 7.43
N GLN A 164 17.95 6.16 8.73
CA GLN A 164 16.91 5.75 9.67
C GLN A 164 15.57 6.41 9.36
N SER A 165 15.55 7.70 9.04
CA SER A 165 14.34 8.42 8.63
C SER A 165 13.72 7.82 7.38
N ILE A 166 14.54 7.47 6.38
CA ILE A 166 14.06 6.80 5.15
C ILE A 166 13.47 5.43 5.48
N GLN A 167 14.11 4.63 6.33
CA GLN A 167 13.60 3.32 6.73
C GLN A 167 12.25 3.41 7.45
N ILE A 168 12.11 4.36 8.38
CA ILE A 168 10.85 4.59 9.11
C ILE A 168 9.75 5.04 8.14
N SER A 169 10.04 6.03 7.30
CA SER A 169 9.09 6.57 6.33
C SER A 169 8.62 5.51 5.33
N GLU A 170 9.54 4.70 4.81
CA GLU A 170 9.19 3.58 3.93
C GLU A 170 8.41 2.48 4.65
N GLY A 171 8.76 2.18 5.90
CA GLY A 171 8.00 1.26 6.74
C GLY A 171 6.56 1.72 6.94
N GLN A 172 6.35 3.00 7.25
CA GLN A 172 5.01 3.59 7.38
C GLN A 172 4.23 3.56 6.07
N ARG A 173 4.90 3.84 4.93
CA ARG A 173 4.28 3.78 3.60
C ARG A 173 3.79 2.36 3.28
N VAL A 174 4.61 1.34 3.53
CA VAL A 174 4.26 -0.06 3.29
C VAL A 174 3.10 -0.50 4.20
N GLN A 175 3.16 -0.18 5.50
CA GLN A 175 2.08 -0.48 6.44
C GLN A 175 0.77 0.22 6.05
N GLY A 176 0.84 1.47 5.62
CA GLY A 176 -0.33 2.21 5.11
C GLY A 176 -0.93 1.55 3.87
N ALA A 177 -0.10 1.11 2.93
CA ALA A 177 -0.53 0.40 1.74
C ALA A 177 -1.16 -0.96 2.08
N GLU A 178 -0.59 -1.71 3.02
CA GLU A 178 -1.18 -2.97 3.49
C GLU A 178 -2.54 -2.77 4.17
N ALA A 179 -2.66 -1.74 5.01
CA ALA A 179 -3.93 -1.40 5.66
C ALA A 179 -4.98 -1.00 4.63
N ALA A 180 -4.62 -0.13 3.67
CA ALA A 180 -5.50 0.26 2.57
C ALA A 180 -5.92 -0.94 1.71
N GLY A 181 -4.99 -1.87 1.45
CA GLY A 181 -5.27 -3.10 0.73
C GLY A 181 -6.27 -4.01 1.44
N LYS A 182 -6.13 -4.18 2.75
CA LYS A 182 -7.07 -4.95 3.58
C LYS A 182 -8.46 -4.29 3.60
N GLN A 183 -8.53 -2.97 3.77
CA GLN A 183 -9.80 -2.23 3.73
C GLN A 183 -10.48 -2.34 2.37
N PHE A 184 -9.73 -2.21 1.26
CA PHE A 184 -10.26 -2.38 -0.09
C PHE A 184 -10.84 -3.78 -0.29
N MET A 185 -10.12 -4.82 0.10
CA MET A 185 -10.60 -6.20 -0.03
C MET A 185 -11.85 -6.45 0.80
N PHE A 186 -11.89 -5.95 2.04
CA PHE A 186 -13.05 -6.07 2.92
C PHE A 186 -14.26 -5.35 2.33
N ALA A 187 -14.12 -4.09 1.93
CA ALA A 187 -15.22 -3.31 1.33
C ALA A 187 -15.75 -3.97 0.04
N ALA A 188 -14.85 -4.41 -0.84
CA ALA A 188 -15.25 -5.08 -2.09
C ALA A 188 -15.95 -6.43 -1.84
N GLN A 189 -15.58 -7.14 -0.78
CA GLN A 189 -16.26 -8.38 -0.39
C GLN A 189 -17.62 -8.11 0.23
N GLU A 190 -17.73 -7.07 1.07
CA GLU A 190 -18.99 -6.63 1.66
C GLU A 190 -19.98 -6.16 0.60
N ASP A 191 -19.53 -5.33 -0.36
CA ASP A 191 -20.36 -4.89 -1.48
C ASP A 191 -20.89 -6.08 -2.32
N ARG A 192 -20.05 -7.08 -2.57
CA ARG A 192 -20.48 -8.31 -3.25
C ARG A 192 -21.51 -9.07 -2.44
N THR A 193 -21.31 -9.20 -1.14
CA THR A 193 -22.23 -9.89 -0.24
C THR A 193 -23.57 -9.18 -0.19
N ASN A 194 -23.56 -7.86 -0.04
CA ASN A 194 -24.79 -7.04 -0.04
C ASN A 194 -25.55 -7.10 -1.36
N ALA A 195 -24.82 -7.09 -2.49
CA ALA A 195 -25.45 -7.26 -3.81
C ALA A 195 -26.05 -8.64 -3.99
N ASP A 196 -25.46 -9.70 -3.42
CA ASP A 196 -26.01 -11.05 -3.46
C ASP A 196 -27.24 -11.18 -2.57
N LEU A 197 -27.18 -10.66 -1.33
CA LEU A 197 -28.34 -10.62 -0.42
C LEU A 197 -29.52 -9.85 -1.02
N GLY A 198 -29.26 -8.71 -1.66
CA GLY A 198 -30.30 -7.93 -2.34
C GLY A 198 -30.98 -8.70 -3.48
N ARG A 199 -30.21 -9.46 -4.26
CA ARG A 199 -30.77 -10.30 -5.33
C ARG A 199 -31.57 -11.49 -4.77
N GLU A 200 -31.06 -12.14 -3.74
CA GLU A 200 -31.77 -13.25 -3.10
C GLU A 200 -33.08 -12.79 -2.42
N ALA A 201 -33.07 -11.64 -1.76
CA ALA A 201 -34.26 -11.04 -1.18
C ALA A 201 -35.30 -10.68 -2.26
N GLY A 202 -34.84 -10.11 -3.40
CA GLY A 202 -35.72 -9.81 -4.54
C GLY A 202 -36.33 -11.07 -5.14
N ALA A 203 -35.55 -12.13 -5.35
CA ALA A 203 -36.00 -13.40 -5.85
C ALA A 203 -36.99 -14.08 -4.90
N LEU A 204 -36.76 -14.01 -3.60
CA LEU A 204 -37.67 -14.55 -2.59
C LEU A 204 -39.01 -13.78 -2.59
N THR A 205 -39.00 -12.46 -2.68
CA THR A 205 -40.20 -11.62 -2.74
C THR A 205 -41.03 -11.96 -4.00
N GLN A 206 -40.37 -12.11 -5.13
CA GLN A 206 -41.04 -12.48 -6.39
C GLN A 206 -41.58 -13.89 -6.33
N ALA A 207 -40.86 -14.84 -5.72
CA ALA A 207 -41.37 -16.21 -5.53
C ALA A 207 -42.63 -16.22 -4.64
N MET A 208 -42.65 -15.46 -3.54
CA MET A 208 -43.82 -15.30 -2.66
C MET A 208 -44.99 -14.70 -3.38
N GLN A 209 -44.78 -13.66 -4.19
CA GLN A 209 -45.86 -13.03 -5.01
C GLN A 209 -46.41 -14.00 -6.03
N ASN A 210 -45.54 -14.74 -6.71
CA ASN A 210 -45.98 -15.74 -7.69
C ASN A 210 -46.76 -16.89 -7.00
N GLN A 211 -46.35 -17.29 -5.80
CA GLN A 211 -47.05 -18.31 -5.02
C GLN A 211 -48.45 -17.79 -4.57
N ALA A 212 -48.51 -16.55 -4.10
CA ALA A 212 -49.76 -15.91 -3.69
C ALA A 212 -50.75 -15.78 -4.87
N SER A 213 -50.26 -15.35 -6.04
CA SER A 213 -51.07 -15.25 -7.27
C SER A 213 -51.56 -16.62 -7.79
N ALA A 214 -50.68 -17.63 -7.72
CA ALA A 214 -51.04 -19.00 -8.08
C ALA A 214 -52.14 -19.58 -7.13
N ASN A 215 -52.00 -19.34 -5.81
CA ASN A 215 -53.00 -19.77 -4.83
C ASN A 215 -54.34 -19.03 -5.04
N ALA A 216 -54.31 -17.74 -5.35
CA ALA A 216 -55.52 -16.95 -5.65
C ALA A 216 -56.21 -17.45 -6.95
N ALA A 217 -55.44 -17.76 -7.97
CA ALA A 217 -55.95 -18.34 -9.20
C ALA A 217 -56.59 -19.73 -8.99
N GLN A 218 -55.97 -20.55 -8.17
CA GLN A 218 -56.48 -21.87 -7.79
C GLN A 218 -57.76 -21.75 -6.96
N ALA A 219 -57.84 -20.84 -6.00
CA ALA A 219 -59.05 -20.58 -5.22
C ALA A 219 -60.19 -20.07 -6.12
N ALA A 220 -59.93 -19.17 -7.07
CA ALA A 220 -60.90 -18.68 -8.03
C ALA A 220 -61.40 -19.79 -8.95
N ALA A 221 -60.51 -20.69 -9.39
CA ALA A 221 -60.90 -21.83 -10.22
C ALA A 221 -61.79 -22.82 -9.46
N ILE A 222 -61.51 -23.09 -8.20
CA ILE A 222 -62.32 -23.95 -7.33
C ILE A 222 -63.68 -23.30 -7.04
N GLY A 223 -63.71 -22.00 -6.72
CA GLY A 223 -64.90 -21.22 -6.46
C GLY A 223 -65.81 -21.16 -7.71
N GLY A 224 -65.22 -20.93 -8.89
CA GLY A 224 -65.94 -20.94 -10.15
C GLY A 224 -66.55 -22.30 -10.53
N ALA A 225 -65.81 -23.38 -10.26
CA ALA A 225 -66.31 -24.74 -10.44
C ALA A 225 -67.48 -25.04 -9.48
N ALA A 226 -67.37 -24.64 -8.20
CA ALA A 226 -68.42 -24.80 -7.22
C ALA A 226 -69.72 -24.03 -7.58
N GLN A 227 -69.58 -22.77 -8.05
CA GLN A 227 -70.77 -21.99 -8.57
C GLN A 227 -71.37 -22.61 -9.78
N GLY A 228 -70.60 -23.14 -10.72
CA GLY A 228 -71.08 -23.86 -11.90
C GLY A 228 -71.89 -25.08 -11.50
N VAL A 229 -71.45 -25.87 -10.51
CA VAL A 229 -72.19 -27.03 -9.99
C VAL A 229 -73.52 -26.60 -9.35
N VAL A 230 -73.49 -25.57 -8.49
CA VAL A 230 -74.70 -25.04 -7.80
C VAL A 230 -75.67 -24.52 -8.81
N SER A 231 -75.29 -23.81 -9.86
CA SER A 231 -76.13 -23.31 -10.94
C SER A 231 -76.72 -24.45 -11.74
N ALA A 232 -75.95 -25.52 -12.00
CA ALA A 232 -76.44 -26.69 -12.73
C ALA A 232 -77.51 -27.47 -11.90
N VAL A 233 -77.28 -27.66 -10.61
CA VAL A 233 -78.24 -28.30 -9.70
C VAL A 233 -79.50 -27.48 -9.50
N GLY A 234 -79.37 -26.14 -9.38
CA GLY A 234 -80.50 -25.22 -9.27
C GLY A 234 -81.42 -25.21 -10.54
N ASN A 235 -80.78 -25.41 -11.69
CA ASN A 235 -81.53 -25.50 -12.96
C ASN A 235 -82.23 -26.84 -13.14
N LEU A 236 -81.67 -27.94 -12.57
CA LEU A 236 -82.34 -29.26 -12.54
C LEU A 236 -83.56 -29.23 -11.65
N GLY A 237 -83.57 -28.51 -10.51
CA GLY A 237 -84.75 -28.35 -9.66
C GLY A 237 -85.89 -27.57 -10.26
N ARG A 238 -85.65 -26.72 -11.29
CA ARG A 238 -86.70 -25.95 -12.02
C ARG A 238 -87.32 -26.73 -13.11
N VAL A 239 -86.72 -27.77 -13.69
CA VAL A 239 -87.25 -28.57 -14.79
C VAL A 239 -88.15 -29.74 -14.27
N GLY A 240 -88.01 -30.14 -12.97
CA GLY A 240 -88.81 -31.20 -12.37
C GLY A 240 -90.10 -30.76 -11.66
N GLY A 241 -90.48 -29.46 -11.78
CA GLY A 241 -91.66 -28.90 -11.16
C GLY A 241 -92.81 -28.40 -12.10
N THR A 242 -93.07 -29.18 -13.18
CA THR A 242 -94.29 -28.97 -14.04
C THR A 242 -94.98 -30.31 -14.21
#